data_f30d2069e43d27071cabc8a856493f31
#
_entry.id   f30d2069e43d27071cabc8a856493f31
#
_cell.length_a   1.000
_cell.length_b   1.000
_cell.length_c   1.000
_cell.angle_alpha   90.00
_cell.angle_beta   90.00
_cell.angle_gamma   90.00
#
_symmetry.space_group_name_H-M   'P 1'
#
loop_
_entity.id
_entity.type
_entity.pdbx_description
1 polymer ?
#
loop_
_entity_poly.entity_id
_entity_poly.type
_entity_poly.pdbx_seq_one_letter_code
_entity_poly.pdbx_strand_id
1 'polypeptide(L)'
;IYRERTGLSFLCTILGAAAVGGLTMLAARPRSKTIYAKDGLVTVALSWIALSLVGALPFTLSGQIPSYLDAVFEMISGFTTTGSSILPDVEALDHCMLFWRSFSHWIGGMGILVFMMAILHLEGGQGIHLLRAESPGPAVSKMVPRMVDSSKILYTIYLVLTVIQILFYLAGGMPVFDALCNTFGTAGTGGLAIKRDSFLS
;
A
#
# COMPACT_ATOMS: atom_id res chain seq x y z
N ILE A 1 -2.87 0.68 23.63
CA ILE A 1 -2.02 1.64 24.36
C ILE A 1 -2.83 2.91 24.61
N TYR A 2 -3.47 3.50 23.60
CA TYR A 2 -4.17 4.78 23.69
C TYR A 2 -5.66 4.69 24.10
N ARG A 3 -6.25 3.51 24.26
CA ARG A 3 -7.66 3.25 24.66
C ARG A 3 -8.71 4.10 23.93
N GLU A 4 -8.49 4.39 22.67
CA GLU A 4 -9.39 5.16 21.82
C GLU A 4 -10.62 4.32 21.41
N ARG A 5 -11.80 4.95 21.38
CA ARG A 5 -13.05 4.27 20.95
C ARG A 5 -13.06 3.98 19.43
N THR A 6 -12.22 4.65 18.68
CA THR A 6 -12.01 4.49 17.23
C THR A 6 -11.59 3.07 16.81
N GLY A 7 -11.02 2.27 17.74
CA GLY A 7 -10.73 0.86 17.51
C GLY A 7 -11.95 0.01 17.12
N LEU A 8 -13.15 0.38 17.61
CA LEU A 8 -14.41 -0.28 17.25
C LEU A 8 -14.74 -0.12 15.76
N SER A 9 -14.45 1.05 15.19
CA SER A 9 -14.68 1.33 13.76
C SER A 9 -13.85 0.41 12.87
N PHE A 10 -12.61 0.10 13.27
CA PHE A 10 -11.77 -0.89 12.57
C PHE A 10 -12.34 -2.29 12.68
N LEU A 11 -12.80 -2.70 13.86
CA LEU A 11 -13.42 -4.02 14.04
C LEU A 11 -14.66 -4.18 13.15
N CYS A 12 -15.53 -3.19 13.13
CA CYS A 12 -16.72 -3.19 12.26
C CYS A 12 -16.33 -3.26 10.78
N THR A 13 -15.31 -2.50 10.37
CA THR A 13 -14.82 -2.51 8.98
C THR A 13 -14.24 -3.88 8.61
N ILE A 14 -13.43 -4.48 9.47
CA ILE A 14 -12.82 -5.81 9.25
C ILE A 14 -13.92 -6.87 9.12
N LEU A 15 -14.88 -6.88 10.03
CA LEU A 15 -15.98 -7.85 10.01
C LEU A 15 -16.87 -7.66 8.76
N GLY A 16 -17.18 -6.42 8.40
CA GLY A 16 -17.93 -6.10 7.20
C GLY A 16 -17.19 -6.52 5.92
N ALA A 17 -15.92 -6.19 5.81
CA ALA A 17 -15.08 -6.59 4.69
C ALA A 17 -14.93 -8.12 4.59
N ALA A 18 -14.74 -8.80 5.72
CA ALA A 18 -14.66 -10.26 5.76
C ALA A 18 -15.98 -10.92 5.35
N ALA A 19 -17.11 -10.37 5.79
CA ALA A 19 -18.44 -10.87 5.41
C ALA A 19 -18.69 -10.71 3.90
N VAL A 20 -18.41 -9.52 3.35
CA VAL A 20 -18.57 -9.26 1.91
C VAL A 20 -17.59 -10.10 1.10
N GLY A 21 -16.32 -10.19 1.50
CA GLY A 21 -15.32 -11.02 0.85
C GLY A 21 -15.66 -12.51 0.90
N GLY A 22 -16.15 -12.99 2.04
CA GLY A 22 -16.61 -14.37 2.18
C GLY A 22 -17.84 -14.68 1.30
N LEU A 23 -18.82 -13.78 1.26
CA LEU A 23 -20.00 -13.94 0.41
C LEU A 23 -19.64 -13.93 -1.08
N THR A 24 -18.77 -13.02 -1.50
CA THR A 24 -18.29 -12.96 -2.89
C THR A 24 -17.53 -14.22 -3.28
N MET A 25 -16.69 -14.74 -2.38
CA MET A 25 -15.93 -15.98 -2.60
C MET A 25 -16.86 -17.21 -2.72
N LEU A 26 -17.92 -17.27 -1.93
CA LEU A 26 -18.93 -18.33 -2.00
C LEU A 26 -19.79 -18.23 -3.26
N ALA A 27 -20.10 -17.00 -3.70
CA ALA A 27 -20.89 -16.75 -4.91
C ALA A 27 -20.08 -16.91 -6.20
N ALA A 28 -18.78 -16.64 -6.15
CA ALA A 28 -17.89 -16.72 -7.30
C ALA A 28 -17.58 -18.17 -7.66
N ARG A 29 -18.13 -18.64 -8.79
CA ARG A 29 -17.75 -19.93 -9.37
C ARG A 29 -16.61 -19.71 -10.36
N PRO A 30 -15.43 -20.31 -10.13
CA PRO A 30 -14.31 -20.16 -11.07
C PRO A 30 -14.69 -20.74 -12.43
N ARG A 31 -14.74 -19.87 -13.45
CA ARG A 31 -15.12 -20.25 -14.82
C ARG A 31 -13.98 -20.79 -15.66
N SER A 32 -12.76 -20.43 -15.35
CA SER A 32 -11.56 -20.94 -16.03
C SER A 32 -10.34 -20.87 -15.12
N LYS A 33 -9.36 -21.79 -15.35
CA LYS A 33 -8.07 -21.79 -14.62
C LYS A 33 -6.98 -20.96 -15.32
N THR A 34 -7.24 -20.46 -16.53
CA THR A 34 -6.29 -19.64 -17.29
C THR A 34 -6.50 -18.16 -16.98
N ILE A 35 -5.49 -17.54 -16.37
CA ILE A 35 -5.46 -16.11 -16.07
C ILE A 35 -4.58 -15.45 -17.14
N TYR A 36 -5.14 -14.50 -17.88
CA TYR A 36 -4.39 -13.70 -18.85
C TYR A 36 -3.76 -12.48 -18.16
N ALA A 37 -2.72 -11.92 -18.76
CA ALA A 37 -2.03 -10.75 -18.25
C ALA A 37 -2.96 -9.54 -18.02
N LYS A 38 -3.91 -9.31 -18.92
CA LYS A 38 -4.93 -8.26 -18.78
C LYS A 38 -5.83 -8.47 -17.55
N ASP A 39 -6.16 -9.72 -17.24
CA ASP A 39 -6.99 -10.04 -16.07
C ASP A 39 -6.24 -9.69 -14.77
N GLY A 40 -4.92 -9.91 -14.77
CA GLY A 40 -4.05 -9.49 -13.67
C GLY A 40 -4.05 -7.97 -13.46
N LEU A 41 -3.89 -7.19 -14.52
CA LEU A 41 -3.91 -5.71 -14.44
C LEU A 41 -5.27 -5.19 -13.94
N VAL A 42 -6.37 -5.73 -14.48
CA VAL A 42 -7.72 -5.35 -14.05
C VAL A 42 -7.94 -5.70 -12.58
N THR A 43 -7.49 -6.89 -12.15
CA THR A 43 -7.59 -7.33 -10.75
C THR A 43 -6.83 -6.39 -9.82
N VAL A 44 -5.60 -6.00 -10.19
CA VAL A 44 -4.81 -5.07 -9.38
C VAL A 44 -5.50 -3.71 -9.30
N ALA A 45 -5.97 -3.15 -10.43
CA ALA A 45 -6.67 -1.86 -10.43
C ALA A 45 -7.93 -1.88 -9.55
N LEU A 46 -8.76 -2.92 -9.69
CA LEU A 46 -9.97 -3.09 -8.86
C LEU A 46 -9.63 -3.31 -7.39
N SER A 47 -8.54 -4.00 -7.09
CA SER A 47 -8.08 -4.19 -5.71
C SER A 47 -7.69 -2.87 -5.05
N TRP A 48 -7.01 -1.97 -5.77
CA TRP A 48 -6.67 -0.63 -5.27
C TRP A 48 -7.92 0.20 -4.98
N ILE A 49 -8.90 0.18 -5.89
CA ILE A 49 -10.18 0.87 -5.70
C ILE A 49 -10.91 0.30 -4.48
N ALA A 50 -11.07 -1.01 -4.40
CA ALA A 50 -11.74 -1.68 -3.30
C ALA A 50 -11.05 -1.42 -1.95
N LEU A 51 -9.71 -1.48 -1.93
CA LEU A 51 -8.91 -1.22 -0.74
C LEU A 51 -9.09 0.23 -0.24
N SER A 52 -9.13 1.19 -1.16
CA SER A 52 -9.36 2.60 -0.82
C SER A 52 -10.77 2.85 -0.28
N LEU A 53 -11.79 2.26 -0.91
CA LEU A 53 -13.17 2.37 -0.45
C LEU A 53 -13.37 1.74 0.93
N VAL A 54 -12.86 0.53 1.14
CA VAL A 54 -12.97 -0.16 2.44
C VAL A 54 -12.10 0.53 3.49
N GLY A 55 -10.88 0.94 3.12
CA GLY A 55 -9.94 1.63 4.01
C GLY A 55 -10.43 2.99 4.52
N ALA A 56 -11.37 3.64 3.80
CA ALA A 56 -12.00 4.89 4.20
C ALA A 56 -13.06 4.72 5.31
N LEU A 57 -13.66 3.53 5.42
CA LEU A 57 -14.76 3.27 6.36
C LEU A 57 -14.41 3.58 7.82
N PRO A 58 -13.23 3.22 8.36
CA PRO A 58 -12.87 3.54 9.74
C PRO A 58 -12.94 5.04 10.05
N PHE A 59 -12.52 5.90 9.12
CA PHE A 59 -12.56 7.36 9.29
C PHE A 59 -13.99 7.90 9.40
N THR A 60 -14.87 7.40 8.55
CA THR A 60 -16.28 7.84 8.53
C THR A 60 -17.05 7.25 9.72
N LEU A 61 -16.86 5.97 10.03
CA LEU A 61 -17.51 5.30 11.15
C LEU A 61 -17.09 5.86 12.51
N SER A 62 -15.86 6.36 12.62
CA SER A 62 -15.38 7.03 13.84
C SER A 62 -15.82 8.50 13.92
N GLY A 63 -16.29 9.08 12.84
CA GLY A 63 -16.63 10.50 12.74
C GLY A 63 -15.42 11.44 12.63
N GLN A 64 -14.21 10.90 12.50
CA GLN A 64 -12.98 11.70 12.37
C GLN A 64 -12.91 12.45 11.02
N ILE A 65 -13.41 11.81 9.97
CA ILE A 65 -13.67 12.43 8.66
C ILE A 65 -15.13 12.13 8.31
N PRO A 66 -16.08 13.06 8.59
CA PRO A 66 -17.51 12.78 8.42
C PRO A 66 -17.93 12.54 6.97
N SER A 67 -17.25 13.20 6.02
CA SER A 67 -17.51 13.01 4.59
C SER A 67 -16.82 11.73 4.09
N TYR A 68 -17.60 10.77 3.60
CA TYR A 68 -17.04 9.53 3.05
C TYR A 68 -16.16 9.78 1.82
N LEU A 69 -16.52 10.76 0.97
CA LEU A 69 -15.71 11.11 -0.20
C LEU A 69 -14.33 11.65 0.21
N ASP A 70 -14.29 12.48 1.27
CA ASP A 70 -13.04 13.01 1.78
C ASP A 70 -12.17 11.91 2.41
N ALA A 71 -12.79 10.98 3.12
CA ALA A 71 -12.11 9.79 3.65
C ALA A 71 -11.57 8.90 2.53
N VAL A 72 -12.32 8.72 1.44
CA VAL A 72 -11.87 7.97 0.26
C VAL A 72 -10.71 8.68 -0.42
N PHE A 73 -10.77 10.01 -0.56
CA PHE A 73 -9.67 10.81 -1.12
C PHE A 73 -8.39 10.62 -0.31
N GLU A 74 -8.48 10.70 1.02
CA GLU A 74 -7.34 10.52 1.93
C GLU A 74 -6.73 9.12 1.79
N MET A 75 -7.58 8.08 1.67
CA MET A 75 -7.12 6.69 1.50
C MET A 75 -6.58 6.40 0.11
N ILE A 76 -7.16 6.98 -0.96
CA ILE A 76 -6.57 6.90 -2.30
C ILE A 76 -5.18 7.55 -2.29
N SER A 77 -5.07 8.74 -1.73
CA SER A 77 -3.79 9.44 -1.60
C SER A 77 -2.77 8.61 -0.81
N GLY A 78 -3.22 7.93 0.24
CA GLY A 78 -2.40 7.01 1.03
C GLY A 78 -1.90 5.83 0.21
N PHE A 79 -2.79 5.04 -0.33
CA PHE A 79 -2.44 3.82 -1.06
C PHE A 79 -1.73 4.07 -2.39
N THR A 80 -1.99 5.19 -3.07
CA THR A 80 -1.24 5.57 -4.29
C THR A 80 0.06 6.30 -4.00
N THR A 81 0.39 6.47 -2.70
CA THR A 81 1.59 7.18 -2.25
C THR A 81 1.71 8.63 -2.79
N THR A 82 0.56 9.27 -3.05
CA THR A 82 0.49 10.63 -3.60
C THR A 82 0.87 11.69 -2.57
N GLY A 83 0.51 11.48 -1.29
CA GLY A 83 0.85 12.39 -0.20
C GLY A 83 -0.01 13.67 -0.12
N SER A 84 -1.07 13.76 -0.92
CA SER A 84 -2.03 14.86 -0.82
C SER A 84 -3.00 14.61 0.32
N SER A 85 -3.31 15.64 1.12
CA SER A 85 -4.26 15.56 2.22
C SER A 85 -5.36 16.60 2.07
N ILE A 86 -6.59 16.19 2.40
CA ILE A 86 -7.74 17.08 2.49
C ILE A 86 -7.93 17.64 3.91
N LEU A 87 -7.17 17.12 4.86
CA LEU A 87 -7.30 17.47 6.28
C LEU A 87 -6.68 18.85 6.53
N PRO A 88 -7.43 19.80 7.09
CA PRO A 88 -6.90 21.12 7.46
C PRO A 88 -5.98 21.00 8.69
N ASP A 89 -6.26 20.05 9.58
CA ASP A 89 -5.49 19.77 10.78
C ASP A 89 -5.36 18.26 11.00
N VAL A 90 -4.15 17.76 10.81
CA VAL A 90 -3.83 16.33 10.94
C VAL A 90 -3.73 15.92 12.41
N GLU A 91 -3.32 16.87 13.29
CA GLU A 91 -3.12 16.62 14.72
C GLU A 91 -4.44 16.42 15.48
N ALA A 92 -5.56 16.83 14.87
CA ALA A 92 -6.89 16.59 15.43
C ALA A 92 -7.35 15.13 15.35
N LEU A 93 -6.67 14.29 14.56
CA LEU A 93 -7.01 12.88 14.40
C LEU A 93 -6.50 12.06 15.61
N ASP A 94 -7.27 11.04 15.98
CA ASP A 94 -6.83 10.02 16.94
C ASP A 94 -5.59 9.27 16.44
N HIS A 95 -4.72 8.85 17.35
CA HIS A 95 -3.49 8.12 17.02
C HIS A 95 -3.74 6.88 16.17
N CYS A 96 -4.85 6.18 16.40
CA CYS A 96 -5.25 5.02 15.62
C CYS A 96 -5.47 5.38 14.14
N MET A 97 -6.07 6.54 13.87
CA MET A 97 -6.31 7.04 12.51
C MET A 97 -5.04 7.57 11.86
N LEU A 98 -4.20 8.28 12.62
CA LEU A 98 -2.87 8.72 12.17
C LEU A 98 -2.00 7.53 11.76
N PHE A 99 -2.01 6.47 12.58
CA PHE A 99 -1.31 5.24 12.25
C PHE A 99 -1.84 4.60 10.97
N TRP A 100 -3.16 4.47 10.84
CA TRP A 100 -3.79 3.87 9.64
C TRP A 100 -3.47 4.65 8.37
N ARG A 101 -3.53 5.98 8.46
CA ARG A 101 -3.17 6.90 7.38
C ARG A 101 -1.71 6.72 6.94
N SER A 102 -0.77 6.69 7.88
CA SER A 102 0.65 6.46 7.59
C SER A 102 0.91 5.04 7.08
N PHE A 103 0.24 4.05 7.66
CA PHE A 103 0.37 2.64 7.27
C PHE A 103 -0.17 2.38 5.86
N SER A 104 -1.20 3.12 5.41
CA SER A 104 -1.69 3.03 4.03
C SER A 104 -0.61 3.39 3.01
N HIS A 105 0.24 4.41 3.29
CA HIS A 105 1.40 4.75 2.48
C HIS A 105 2.41 3.62 2.41
N TRP A 106 2.69 2.98 3.54
CA TRP A 106 3.62 1.88 3.60
C TRP A 106 3.14 0.66 2.81
N ILE A 107 1.85 0.31 2.90
CA ILE A 107 1.23 -0.72 2.06
C ILE A 107 1.28 -0.29 0.59
N GLY A 108 1.00 0.98 0.30
CA GLY A 108 1.05 1.56 -1.04
C GLY A 108 2.41 1.41 -1.69
N GLY A 109 3.47 1.77 -0.97
CA GLY A 109 4.86 1.61 -1.44
C GLY A 109 5.21 0.16 -1.77
N MET A 110 4.79 -0.80 -0.94
CA MET A 110 4.95 -2.22 -1.26
C MET A 110 4.13 -2.65 -2.47
N GLY A 111 2.90 -2.18 -2.58
CA GLY A 111 2.00 -2.54 -3.68
C GLY A 111 2.48 -2.04 -5.04
N ILE A 112 3.05 -0.83 -5.10
CA ILE A 112 3.57 -0.28 -6.35
C ILE A 112 4.78 -1.08 -6.86
N LEU A 113 5.61 -1.63 -5.98
CA LEU A 113 6.73 -2.50 -6.36
C LEU A 113 6.23 -3.76 -7.08
N VAL A 114 5.16 -4.39 -6.57
CA VAL A 114 4.54 -5.57 -7.22
C VAL A 114 3.90 -5.20 -8.54
N PHE A 115 3.22 -4.06 -8.60
CA PHE A 115 2.58 -3.57 -9.81
C PHE A 115 3.62 -3.29 -10.92
N MET A 116 4.70 -2.61 -10.58
CA MET A 116 5.81 -2.35 -11.53
C MET A 116 6.42 -3.64 -12.04
N MET A 117 6.62 -4.64 -11.17
CA MET A 117 7.12 -5.94 -11.61
C MET A 117 6.16 -6.66 -12.54
N ALA A 118 4.83 -6.56 -12.29
CA ALA A 118 3.83 -7.15 -13.17
C ALA A 118 3.88 -6.51 -14.57
N ILE A 119 4.01 -5.18 -14.65
CA ILE A 119 4.14 -4.45 -15.94
C ILE A 119 5.42 -4.85 -16.67
N LEU A 120 6.56 -4.82 -16.00
CA LEU A 120 7.84 -5.16 -16.61
C LEU A 120 7.85 -6.59 -17.18
N HIS A 121 7.08 -7.49 -16.56
CA HIS A 121 6.95 -8.86 -17.06
C HIS A 121 6.07 -8.95 -18.31
N LEU A 122 5.08 -8.09 -18.46
CA LEU A 122 4.26 -8.00 -19.67
C LEU A 122 5.07 -7.50 -20.86
N GLU A 123 5.95 -6.53 -20.65
CA GLU A 123 6.85 -6.01 -21.69
C GLU A 123 7.95 -7.01 -22.05
N GLY A 124 8.43 -7.79 -21.08
CA GLY A 124 9.48 -8.80 -21.28
C GLY A 124 9.11 -9.90 -22.29
N GLY A 125 7.82 -10.17 -22.50
CA GLY A 125 7.36 -11.12 -23.51
C GLY A 125 7.57 -10.64 -24.95
N GLN A 126 7.47 -9.34 -25.20
CA GLN A 126 7.71 -8.77 -26.54
C GLN A 126 9.14 -8.24 -26.70
N GLY A 127 9.72 -7.65 -25.65
CA GLY A 127 11.10 -7.17 -25.66
C GLY A 127 12.14 -8.29 -25.77
N ILE A 128 11.87 -9.47 -25.23
CA ILE A 128 12.73 -10.66 -25.37
C ILE A 128 12.77 -11.14 -26.83
N HIS A 129 11.69 -11.03 -27.57
CA HIS A 129 11.70 -11.36 -29.00
C HIS A 129 12.51 -10.36 -29.83
N LEU A 130 12.49 -9.07 -29.49
CA LEU A 130 13.33 -8.04 -30.14
C LEU A 130 14.80 -8.22 -29.76
N LEU A 131 15.13 -8.43 -28.52
CA LEU A 131 16.50 -8.73 -28.05
C LEU A 131 17.05 -10.05 -28.60
N ARG A 132 16.19 -11.06 -28.81
CA ARG A 132 16.57 -12.31 -29.48
C ARG A 132 16.87 -12.12 -30.97
N ALA A 133 16.19 -11.17 -31.62
CA ALA A 133 16.46 -10.83 -33.01
C ALA A 133 17.78 -10.08 -33.20
N GLU A 134 18.22 -9.31 -32.19
CA GLU A 134 19.43 -8.48 -32.25
C GLU A 134 20.68 -9.13 -31.62
N SER A 135 20.52 -10.19 -30.83
CA SER A 135 21.65 -10.86 -30.15
C SER A 135 21.62 -12.37 -30.39
N PRO A 136 22.37 -12.89 -31.36
CA PRO A 136 22.51 -14.34 -31.58
C PRO A 136 23.48 -14.93 -30.56
N GLY A 137 22.98 -15.23 -29.31
CA GLY A 137 23.77 -15.87 -28.27
C GLY A 137 22.94 -16.79 -27.37
N PRO A 138 23.51 -17.93 -26.89
CA PRO A 138 22.74 -18.95 -26.18
C PRO A 138 22.39 -18.64 -24.70
N ALA A 139 22.55 -17.41 -24.21
CA ALA A 139 22.53 -17.10 -22.80
C ALA A 139 21.28 -16.36 -22.25
N VAL A 140 20.29 -16.00 -23.10
CA VAL A 140 19.15 -15.15 -22.66
C VAL A 140 18.11 -15.92 -21.87
N SER A 141 18.06 -17.25 -21.94
CA SER A 141 17.07 -18.07 -21.21
C SER A 141 17.36 -18.23 -19.71
N LYS A 142 18.54 -17.84 -19.21
CA LYS A 142 18.93 -17.93 -17.79
C LYS A 142 18.76 -16.61 -17.02
N MET A 143 18.43 -15.51 -17.69
CA MET A 143 18.35 -14.16 -17.08
C MET A 143 16.95 -13.70 -16.70
N VAL A 144 15.91 -14.51 -16.83
CA VAL A 144 14.59 -14.17 -16.27
C VAL A 144 14.54 -14.67 -14.83
N PRO A 145 14.86 -13.81 -13.84
CA PRO A 145 14.66 -14.20 -12.45
C PRO A 145 13.18 -14.55 -12.31
N ARG A 146 12.88 -15.63 -11.61
CA ARG A 146 11.49 -15.95 -11.31
C ARG A 146 10.89 -14.73 -10.62
N MET A 147 9.77 -14.20 -11.13
CA MET A 147 9.12 -13.00 -10.60
C MET A 147 8.96 -13.04 -9.06
N VAL A 148 8.64 -14.21 -8.54
CA VAL A 148 8.50 -14.46 -7.10
C VAL A 148 9.81 -14.17 -6.35
N ASP A 149 10.95 -14.56 -6.89
CA ASP A 149 12.24 -14.37 -6.23
C ASP A 149 12.67 -12.89 -6.26
N SER A 150 12.41 -12.20 -7.37
CA SER A 150 12.65 -10.76 -7.48
C SER A 150 11.74 -9.97 -6.55
N SER A 151 10.45 -10.33 -6.42
CA SER A 151 9.52 -9.73 -5.48
C SER A 151 9.99 -9.90 -4.03
N LYS A 152 10.44 -11.10 -3.66
CA LYS A 152 10.96 -11.37 -2.32
C LYS A 152 12.17 -10.50 -1.99
N ILE A 153 13.09 -10.33 -2.93
CA ILE A 153 14.27 -9.48 -2.75
C ILE A 153 13.83 -8.02 -2.53
N LEU A 154 12.96 -7.48 -3.38
CA LEU A 154 12.48 -6.11 -3.24
C LEU A 154 11.75 -5.88 -1.92
N TYR A 155 10.86 -6.80 -1.53
CA TYR A 155 10.20 -6.72 -0.24
C TYR A 155 11.17 -6.81 0.94
N THR A 156 12.17 -7.68 0.86
CA THR A 156 13.19 -7.79 1.90
C THR A 156 13.96 -6.48 2.04
N ILE A 157 14.38 -5.87 0.92
CA ILE A 157 15.06 -4.57 0.91
C ILE A 157 14.15 -3.51 1.53
N TYR A 158 12.88 -3.46 1.12
CA TYR A 158 11.91 -2.49 1.63
C TYR A 158 11.73 -2.61 3.15
N LEU A 159 11.58 -3.83 3.66
CA LEU A 159 11.46 -4.11 5.10
C LEU A 159 12.75 -3.73 5.85
N VAL A 160 13.92 -4.10 5.34
CA VAL A 160 15.20 -3.77 5.96
C VAL A 160 15.39 -2.25 6.03
N LEU A 161 15.12 -1.53 4.95
CA LEU A 161 15.20 -0.07 4.93
C LEU A 161 14.20 0.57 5.90
N THR A 162 12.98 0.04 6.00
CA THR A 162 11.98 0.49 6.97
C THR A 162 12.49 0.34 8.40
N VAL A 163 13.06 -0.82 8.75
CA VAL A 163 13.62 -1.06 10.09
C VAL A 163 14.80 -0.13 10.39
N ILE A 164 15.73 0.00 9.44
CA ILE A 164 16.87 0.90 9.59
C ILE A 164 16.40 2.33 9.85
N GLN A 165 15.40 2.82 9.11
CA GLN A 165 14.89 4.16 9.27
C GLN A 165 14.21 4.37 10.62
N ILE A 166 13.43 3.39 11.11
CA ILE A 166 12.87 3.43 12.47
C ILE A 166 13.99 3.58 13.51
N LEU A 167 15.05 2.78 13.38
CA LEU A 167 16.18 2.84 14.31
C LEU A 167 16.88 4.19 14.29
N PHE A 168 17.05 4.82 13.12
CA PHE A 168 17.62 6.16 13.00
C PHE A 168 16.76 7.23 13.69
N TYR A 169 15.43 7.19 13.50
CA TYR A 169 14.54 8.13 14.18
C TYR A 169 14.54 7.94 15.69
N LEU A 170 14.55 6.69 16.17
CA LEU A 170 14.64 6.40 17.60
C LEU A 170 15.98 6.85 18.19
N ALA A 171 17.10 6.64 17.49
CA ALA A 171 18.42 7.12 17.90
C ALA A 171 18.49 8.66 17.92
N GLY A 172 17.72 9.34 17.05
CA GLY A 172 17.54 10.79 17.05
C GLY A 172 16.64 11.31 18.17
N GLY A 173 16.10 10.44 19.05
CA GLY A 173 15.26 10.83 20.19
C GLY A 173 13.77 11.01 19.85
N MET A 174 13.34 10.62 18.65
CA MET A 174 11.92 10.71 18.27
C MET A 174 11.08 9.69 19.05
N PRO A 175 9.86 10.05 19.53
CA PRO A 175 8.94 9.11 20.15
C PRO A 175 8.62 7.94 19.23
N VAL A 176 8.44 6.74 19.80
CA VAL A 176 8.23 5.50 19.03
C VAL A 176 7.08 5.61 18.04
N PHE A 177 5.96 6.21 18.44
CA PHE A 177 4.79 6.38 17.59
C PHE A 177 5.10 7.29 16.39
N ASP A 178 5.74 8.43 16.64
CA ASP A 178 6.13 9.39 15.61
C ASP A 178 7.15 8.77 14.65
N ALA A 179 8.12 8.03 15.18
CA ALA A 179 9.14 7.33 14.41
C ALA A 179 8.50 6.29 13.45
N LEU A 180 7.51 5.53 13.93
CA LEU A 180 6.80 4.56 13.10
C LEU A 180 6.00 5.25 11.98
N CYS A 181 5.18 6.24 12.34
CA CYS A 181 4.32 6.92 11.37
C CYS A 181 5.12 7.67 10.30
N ASN A 182 6.18 8.41 10.73
CA ASN A 182 7.05 9.12 9.79
C ASN A 182 7.85 8.15 8.90
N THR A 183 8.28 7.02 9.46
CA THR A 183 8.94 5.97 8.64
C THR A 183 8.00 5.43 7.57
N PHE A 184 6.75 5.15 7.90
CA PHE A 184 5.77 4.65 6.94
C PHE A 184 5.49 5.68 5.83
N GLY A 185 5.35 6.96 6.19
CA GLY A 185 5.17 8.04 5.21
C GLY A 185 6.39 8.21 4.30
N THR A 186 7.60 8.09 4.84
CA THR A 186 8.85 8.25 4.08
C THR A 186 9.15 7.02 3.24
N ALA A 187 9.07 5.81 3.80
CA ALA A 187 9.32 4.56 3.07
C ALA A 187 8.32 4.37 1.93
N GLY A 188 7.05 4.78 2.13
CA GLY A 188 6.03 4.80 1.10
C GLY A 188 6.19 5.93 0.08
N THR A 189 7.21 6.80 0.23
CA THR A 189 7.46 7.98 -0.63
C THR A 189 6.32 9.01 -0.69
N GLY A 190 5.35 8.93 0.25
CA GLY A 190 4.19 9.80 0.27
C GLY A 190 4.40 11.12 1.01
N GLY A 191 5.35 11.17 1.95
CA GLY A 191 5.70 12.39 2.69
C GLY A 191 4.63 12.91 3.64
N LEU A 192 3.59 12.11 3.98
CA LEU A 192 2.59 12.52 4.95
C LEU A 192 3.22 12.54 6.36
N ALA A 193 3.25 13.73 6.94
CA ALA A 193 3.63 13.94 8.33
C ALA A 193 2.42 13.80 9.26
N ILE A 194 2.68 13.46 10.52
CA ILE A 194 1.67 13.40 11.59
C ILE A 194 1.59 14.69 12.40
N LYS A 195 2.56 15.58 12.22
CA LYS A 195 2.61 16.92 12.84
C LYS A 195 2.97 17.94 11.77
N ARG A 196 2.46 19.17 11.93
CA ARG A 196 2.77 20.28 11.03
C ARG A 196 4.27 20.60 10.98
N ASP A 197 4.96 20.46 12.12
CA ASP A 197 6.37 20.83 12.29
C ASP A 197 7.29 19.62 12.34
N SER A 198 6.86 18.42 11.87
CA SER A 198 7.64 17.17 11.98
C SER A 198 9.04 17.23 11.37
N PHE A 199 9.30 18.17 10.47
CA PHE A 199 10.59 18.33 9.78
C PHE A 199 11.24 19.70 9.99
N LEU A 200 10.71 20.54 10.91
CA LEU A 200 11.22 21.89 11.18
C LEU A 200 12.00 21.97 12.50
N SER A 201 12.08 20.88 13.28
CA SER A 201 12.80 20.80 14.55
C SER A 201 14.06 19.97 14.43
#